data_e95262e6fa259ce819908e585c7c6bf6
#
_entry.id   e95262e6fa259ce819908e585c7c6bf6
#
_cell.length_a   1.000
_cell.length_b   1.000
_cell.length_c   1.000
_cell.angle_alpha   90.00
_cell.angle_beta   90.00
_cell.angle_gamma   90.00
#
_symmetry.space_group_name_H-M   'P 1'
#
loop_
_entity.id
_entity.type
_entity.pdbx_description
1 polymer ?
#
loop_
_entity_poly.entity_id
_entity_poly.type
_entity_poly.pdbx_seq_one_letter_code
_entity_poly.pdbx_strand_id
1 'polypeptide(L)'
;MKSAIFLDGKKFTETEFKTEEQFDRTIRDNSKTLFGEKAIYSDLKNKIESRALGSSIPDGFLFDFKDEESPEFYLVEVELEKHDFFKHIFPQITRFFAFFRNTASRNNLIDKLFQLVKSNPFLEEEFRKHLGRRELYKALKDTVENSQNILLIMHACIQA
;
A
#
# COMPACT_ATOMS: atom_id res chain seq x y z
N MET A 1 -19.68 -20.17 -14.12
CA MET A 1 -19.00 -21.34 -13.53
C MET A 1 -17.79 -20.80 -12.78
N LYS A 2 -17.59 -21.12 -11.48
CA LYS A 2 -16.42 -20.62 -10.75
C LYS A 2 -15.17 -21.40 -11.16
N SER A 3 -14.12 -20.69 -11.52
CA SER A 3 -12.83 -21.31 -11.83
C SER A 3 -12.22 -21.96 -10.59
N ALA A 4 -11.54 -23.07 -10.75
CA ALA A 4 -10.83 -23.74 -9.67
C ALA A 4 -9.44 -24.18 -10.14
N ILE A 5 -8.43 -23.94 -9.29
CA ILE A 5 -7.06 -24.36 -9.48
C ILE A 5 -6.76 -25.45 -8.46
N PHE A 6 -6.12 -26.52 -8.89
CA PHE A 6 -5.63 -27.58 -8.02
C PHE A 6 -4.10 -27.50 -7.97
N LEU A 7 -3.55 -27.33 -6.78
CA LEU A 7 -2.12 -27.27 -6.55
C LEU A 7 -1.79 -28.03 -5.27
N ASP A 8 -0.84 -28.97 -5.34
CA ASP A 8 -0.38 -29.79 -4.21
C ASP A 8 -1.53 -30.49 -3.42
N GLY A 9 -2.52 -31.01 -4.15
CA GLY A 9 -3.68 -31.69 -3.57
C GLY A 9 -4.71 -30.74 -2.92
N LYS A 10 -4.50 -29.42 -2.97
CA LYS A 10 -5.44 -28.41 -2.48
C LYS A 10 -6.22 -27.82 -3.64
N LYS A 11 -7.52 -27.60 -3.39
CA LYS A 11 -8.40 -26.91 -4.33
C LYS A 11 -8.49 -25.43 -3.95
N PHE A 12 -8.15 -24.55 -4.88
CA PHE A 12 -8.34 -23.11 -4.77
C PHE A 12 -9.51 -22.72 -5.67
N THR A 13 -10.41 -21.91 -5.15
CA THR A 13 -11.56 -21.39 -5.90
C THR A 13 -11.51 -19.89 -5.93
N GLU A 14 -11.99 -19.34 -7.03
CA GLU A 14 -12.15 -17.88 -7.18
C GLU A 14 -13.01 -17.31 -6.05
N THR A 15 -12.55 -16.21 -5.46
CA THR A 15 -13.26 -15.48 -4.41
C THR A 15 -13.84 -14.21 -5.02
N GLU A 16 -15.16 -14.06 -4.93
CA GLU A 16 -15.83 -12.82 -5.32
C GLU A 16 -15.88 -11.87 -4.13
N PHE A 17 -15.45 -10.63 -4.32
CA PHE A 17 -15.59 -9.58 -3.34
C PHE A 17 -16.82 -8.73 -3.65
N LYS A 18 -17.69 -8.57 -2.66
CA LYS A 18 -18.91 -7.76 -2.79
C LYS A 18 -18.63 -6.28 -2.56
N THR A 19 -17.63 -5.98 -1.74
CA THR A 19 -17.25 -4.61 -1.34
C THR A 19 -15.73 -4.47 -1.39
N GLU A 20 -15.26 -3.25 -1.65
CA GLU A 20 -13.84 -2.89 -1.56
C GLU A 20 -13.27 -3.15 -0.17
N GLU A 21 -14.05 -2.91 0.88
CA GLU A 21 -13.63 -3.17 2.26
C GLU A 21 -13.27 -4.65 2.50
N GLN A 22 -14.04 -5.59 1.90
CA GLN A 22 -13.71 -7.01 1.98
C GLN A 22 -12.41 -7.33 1.23
N PHE A 23 -12.22 -6.71 0.06
CA PHE A 23 -11.03 -6.92 -0.75
C PHE A 23 -9.80 -6.32 -0.06
N ASP A 24 -9.88 -5.08 0.41
CA ASP A 24 -8.82 -4.39 1.15
C ASP A 24 -8.39 -5.17 2.42
N ARG A 25 -9.37 -5.66 3.19
CA ARG A 25 -9.10 -6.54 4.33
C ARG A 25 -8.32 -7.79 3.93
N THR A 26 -8.72 -8.43 2.82
CA THR A 26 -8.03 -9.64 2.33
C THR A 26 -6.59 -9.34 1.93
N ILE A 27 -6.34 -8.20 1.26
CA ILE A 27 -4.98 -7.77 0.91
C ILE A 27 -4.15 -7.55 2.17
N ARG A 28 -4.69 -6.82 3.16
CA ARG A 28 -4.02 -6.55 4.42
C ARG A 28 -3.66 -7.84 5.17
N ASP A 29 -4.64 -8.73 5.33
CA ASP A 29 -4.49 -9.97 6.09
C ASP A 29 -3.51 -10.95 5.40
N ASN A 30 -3.30 -10.81 4.10
CA ASN A 30 -2.38 -11.64 3.30
C ASN A 30 -1.17 -10.85 2.76
N SER A 31 -0.88 -9.68 3.31
CA SER A 31 0.14 -8.78 2.77
C SER A 31 1.53 -9.40 2.66
N LYS A 32 1.95 -10.21 3.63
CA LYS A 32 3.23 -10.92 3.59
C LYS A 32 3.28 -11.96 2.45
N THR A 33 2.18 -12.66 2.22
CA THR A 33 2.08 -13.62 1.11
C THR A 33 2.10 -12.93 -0.25
N LEU A 34 1.43 -11.79 -0.35
CA LEU A 34 1.29 -11.04 -1.60
C LEU A 34 2.57 -10.26 -1.97
N PHE A 35 3.18 -9.61 -0.98
CA PHE A 35 4.28 -8.67 -1.21
C PHE A 35 5.64 -9.20 -0.73
N GLY A 36 5.65 -10.31 0.01
CA GLY A 36 6.86 -10.95 0.56
C GLY A 36 7.11 -10.60 2.03
N GLU A 37 7.95 -11.42 2.67
CA GLU A 37 8.23 -11.34 4.11
C GLU A 37 8.90 -10.02 4.52
N LYS A 38 9.68 -9.42 3.62
CA LYS A 38 10.37 -8.15 3.83
C LYS A 38 9.52 -6.92 3.47
N ALA A 39 8.25 -7.10 3.14
CA ALA A 39 7.34 -6.01 2.87
C ALA A 39 6.57 -5.60 4.13
N ILE A 40 6.36 -4.32 4.32
CA ILE A 40 5.51 -3.76 5.38
C ILE A 40 4.35 -3.04 4.71
N TYR A 41 3.15 -3.60 4.83
CA TYR A 41 1.90 -2.99 4.37
C TYR A 41 1.15 -2.38 5.55
N SER A 42 0.68 -1.16 5.39
CA SER A 42 -0.13 -0.47 6.39
C SER A 42 -1.34 0.20 5.75
N ASP A 43 -2.51 -0.16 6.22
CA ASP A 43 -3.79 0.48 5.92
C ASP A 43 -3.84 1.89 6.52
N LEU A 44 -4.35 2.84 5.75
CA LEU A 44 -4.36 4.25 6.13
C LEU A 44 -5.72 4.88 6.27
N LYS A 45 -6.77 4.28 5.73
CA LYS A 45 -8.11 4.87 5.65
C LYS A 45 -8.59 5.51 6.95
N ASN A 46 -8.09 5.04 8.09
CA ASN A 46 -8.50 5.52 9.42
C ASN A 46 -7.39 6.20 10.21
N LYS A 47 -6.19 6.39 9.65
CA LYS A 47 -5.00 6.78 10.42
C LYS A 47 -4.38 8.11 10.03
N ILE A 48 -4.70 8.62 8.84
CA ILE A 48 -4.19 9.91 8.36
C ILE A 48 -5.36 10.77 7.90
N GLU A 49 -5.43 12.01 8.40
CA GLU A 49 -6.47 12.95 7.99
C GLU A 49 -6.32 13.33 6.51
N SER A 50 -7.45 13.37 5.78
CA SER A 50 -7.55 13.64 4.35
C SER A 50 -6.88 14.96 3.90
N ARG A 51 -6.85 15.96 4.77
CA ARG A 51 -6.23 17.27 4.48
C ARG A 51 -4.73 17.20 4.21
N ALA A 52 -4.07 16.16 4.72
CA ALA A 52 -2.63 16.00 4.59
C ALA A 52 -2.18 15.46 3.24
N LEU A 53 -3.07 14.73 2.56
CA LEU A 53 -2.81 14.06 1.29
C LEU A 53 -3.57 14.72 0.11
N GLY A 54 -4.04 15.96 0.31
CA GLY A 54 -4.95 16.61 -0.63
C GLY A 54 -6.37 16.05 -0.46
N SER A 55 -7.15 15.96 -1.52
CA SER A 55 -8.54 15.46 -1.47
C SER A 55 -8.67 13.93 -1.67
N SER A 56 -7.56 13.20 -1.77
CA SER A 56 -7.54 11.74 -1.94
C SER A 56 -6.66 11.10 -0.87
N ILE A 57 -7.21 10.09 -0.18
CA ILE A 57 -6.46 9.26 0.77
C ILE A 57 -6.22 7.94 0.07
N PRO A 58 -4.96 7.46 -0.06
CA PRO A 58 -4.70 6.13 -0.56
C PRO A 58 -5.24 5.07 0.41
N ASP A 59 -5.54 3.89 -0.10
CA ASP A 59 -6.00 2.78 0.72
C ASP A 59 -4.91 2.28 1.65
N GLY A 60 -3.65 2.33 1.22
CA GLY A 60 -2.53 1.92 2.04
C GLY A 60 -1.17 2.43 1.59
N PHE A 61 -0.18 2.08 2.39
CA PHE A 61 1.25 2.21 2.06
C PHE A 61 1.91 0.86 2.07
N LEU A 62 2.85 0.68 1.15
CA LEU A 62 3.72 -0.47 1.12
C LEU A 62 5.17 0.02 1.13
N PHE A 63 5.95 -0.52 2.07
CA PHE A 63 7.41 -0.43 2.06
C PHE A 63 7.95 -1.80 1.71
N ASP A 64 8.73 -1.90 0.64
CA ASP A 64 9.41 -3.13 0.24
C ASP A 64 10.91 -3.02 0.57
N PHE A 65 11.36 -3.87 1.50
CA PHE A 65 12.74 -4.00 1.95
C PHE A 65 13.44 -5.20 1.30
N LYS A 66 12.96 -5.68 0.16
CA LYS A 66 13.62 -6.77 -0.57
C LYS A 66 15.08 -6.44 -0.86
N ASP A 67 15.36 -5.20 -1.26
CA ASP A 67 16.68 -4.59 -1.26
C ASP A 67 16.77 -3.59 -0.08
N GLU A 68 17.48 -3.98 0.98
CA GLU A 68 17.62 -3.15 2.18
C GLU A 68 18.49 -1.90 1.97
N GLU A 69 19.36 -1.89 0.95
CA GLU A 69 20.17 -0.72 0.57
C GLU A 69 19.34 0.31 -0.22
N SER A 70 18.33 -0.16 -0.95
CA SER A 70 17.45 0.67 -1.77
C SER A 70 15.97 0.26 -1.59
N PRO A 71 15.39 0.47 -0.40
CA PRO A 71 14.00 0.11 -0.16
C PRO A 71 13.05 0.96 -1.01
N GLU A 72 11.93 0.36 -1.39
CA GLU A 72 10.92 1.01 -2.21
C GLU A 72 9.67 1.37 -1.40
N PHE A 73 9.04 2.49 -1.79
CA PHE A 73 7.80 2.99 -1.22
C PHE A 73 6.71 3.07 -2.29
N TYR A 74 5.50 2.63 -1.91
CA TYR A 74 4.32 2.66 -2.78
C TYR A 74 3.13 3.27 -2.04
N LEU A 75 2.42 4.18 -2.70
CA LEU A 75 1.02 4.45 -2.39
C LEU A 75 0.17 3.34 -3.00
N VAL A 76 -0.73 2.76 -2.23
CA VAL A 76 -1.55 1.62 -2.67
C VAL A 76 -3.00 2.05 -2.81
N GLU A 77 -3.58 1.73 -3.97
CA GLU A 77 -5.01 1.82 -4.24
C GLU A 77 -5.56 0.43 -4.51
N VAL A 78 -6.73 0.16 -3.94
CA VAL A 78 -7.43 -1.12 -4.02
C VAL A 78 -8.80 -0.89 -4.66
N GLU A 79 -9.03 -1.49 -5.81
CA GLU A 79 -10.22 -1.22 -6.61
C GLU A 79 -10.91 -2.51 -7.08
N LEU A 80 -12.23 -2.47 -7.16
CA LEU A 80 -13.02 -3.50 -7.81
C LEU A 80 -13.20 -3.19 -9.29
N GLU A 81 -13.22 -4.22 -10.14
CA GLU A 81 -13.40 -4.11 -11.59
C GLU A 81 -14.63 -3.28 -12.03
N LYS A 82 -15.67 -3.24 -11.18
CA LYS A 82 -16.89 -2.48 -11.47
C LYS A 82 -16.68 -0.96 -11.56
N HIS A 83 -15.54 -0.46 -11.12
CA HIS A 83 -15.22 0.97 -11.15
C HIS A 83 -14.60 1.36 -12.49
N ASP A 84 -15.16 2.40 -13.11
CA ASP A 84 -14.66 2.95 -14.37
C ASP A 84 -13.26 3.54 -14.16
N PHE A 85 -12.28 2.96 -14.87
CA PHE A 85 -10.88 3.35 -14.75
C PHE A 85 -10.68 4.85 -15.00
N PHE A 86 -11.27 5.41 -16.05
CA PHE A 86 -11.05 6.81 -16.41
C PHE A 86 -11.82 7.80 -15.51
N LYS A 87 -12.97 7.39 -14.96
CA LYS A 87 -13.79 8.27 -14.12
C LYS A 87 -13.38 8.26 -12.65
N HIS A 88 -12.84 7.15 -12.16
CA HIS A 88 -12.51 6.97 -10.75
C HIS A 88 -11.01 6.80 -10.51
N ILE A 89 -10.39 5.79 -11.10
CA ILE A 89 -9.02 5.38 -10.78
C ILE A 89 -8.00 6.38 -11.34
N PHE A 90 -8.09 6.73 -12.61
CA PHE A 90 -7.15 7.63 -13.25
C PHE A 90 -7.04 9.01 -12.60
N PRO A 91 -8.15 9.68 -12.18
CA PRO A 91 -8.07 10.94 -11.43
C PRO A 91 -7.36 10.80 -10.06
N GLN A 92 -7.52 9.67 -9.35
CA GLN A 92 -6.81 9.42 -8.09
C GLN A 92 -5.30 9.27 -8.31
N ILE A 93 -4.91 8.44 -9.27
CA ILE A 93 -3.50 8.26 -9.65
C ILE A 93 -2.86 9.60 -10.03
N THR A 94 -3.56 10.42 -10.82
CA THR A 94 -3.06 11.75 -11.22
C THR A 94 -2.85 12.68 -10.03
N ARG A 95 -3.75 12.64 -9.03
CA ARG A 95 -3.60 13.43 -7.78
C ARG A 95 -2.40 12.96 -6.97
N PHE A 96 -2.12 11.65 -6.90
CA PHE A 96 -0.94 11.13 -6.20
C PHE A 96 0.36 11.55 -6.89
N PHE A 97 0.42 11.57 -8.21
CA PHE A 97 1.58 12.11 -8.91
C PHE A 97 1.79 13.61 -8.62
N ALA A 98 0.72 14.40 -8.65
CA ALA A 98 0.79 15.82 -8.29
C ALA A 98 1.23 16.00 -6.83
N PHE A 99 0.74 15.16 -5.92
CA PHE A 99 1.12 15.14 -4.52
C PHE A 99 2.62 14.88 -4.33
N PHE A 100 3.16 13.87 -4.99
CA PHE A 100 4.59 13.56 -4.90
C PHE A 100 5.50 14.67 -5.44
N ARG A 101 5.05 15.42 -6.42
CA ARG A 101 5.80 16.58 -6.96
C ARG A 101 5.85 17.75 -6.00
N ASN A 102 4.93 17.85 -5.06
CA ASN A 102 4.89 18.92 -4.08
C ASN A 102 5.73 18.59 -2.85
N THR A 103 6.83 19.31 -2.64
CA THR A 103 7.76 19.07 -1.52
C THR A 103 7.09 19.20 -0.15
N ALA A 104 6.22 20.18 0.05
CA ALA A 104 5.52 20.37 1.32
C ALA A 104 4.58 19.19 1.61
N SER A 105 3.89 18.70 0.59
CA SER A 105 3.03 17.51 0.71
C SER A 105 3.82 16.25 1.06
N ARG A 106 4.97 16.03 0.41
CA ARG A 106 5.85 14.91 0.74
C ARG A 106 6.36 14.98 2.18
N ASN A 107 6.85 16.14 2.60
CA ASN A 107 7.34 16.30 3.97
C ASN A 107 6.24 16.02 5.00
N ASN A 108 5.03 16.53 4.77
CA ASN A 108 3.88 16.25 5.64
C ASN A 108 3.53 14.74 5.66
N LEU A 109 3.62 14.05 4.53
CA LEU A 109 3.45 12.59 4.48
C LEU A 109 4.51 11.88 5.33
N ILE A 110 5.79 12.25 5.17
CA ILE A 110 6.91 11.66 5.92
C ILE A 110 6.70 11.85 7.43
N ASP A 111 6.33 13.06 7.86
CA ASP A 111 6.05 13.36 9.27
C ASP A 111 4.92 12.47 9.81
N LYS A 112 3.85 12.29 9.04
CA LYS A 112 2.72 11.45 9.45
C LYS A 112 3.05 9.97 9.46
N LEU A 113 3.81 9.48 8.48
CA LEU A 113 4.34 8.11 8.49
C LEU A 113 5.20 7.87 9.73
N PHE A 114 6.08 8.82 10.04
CA PHE A 114 6.90 8.73 11.24
C PHE A 114 6.06 8.66 12.52
N GLN A 115 5.06 9.54 12.67
CA GLN A 115 4.15 9.51 13.80
C GLN A 115 3.35 8.21 13.89
N LEU A 116 2.88 7.70 12.75
CA LEU A 116 2.17 6.43 12.67
C LEU A 116 3.04 5.26 13.16
N VAL A 117 4.27 5.18 12.65
CA VAL A 117 5.21 4.13 13.05
C VAL A 117 5.55 4.24 14.54
N LYS A 118 5.84 5.45 15.03
CA LYS A 118 6.17 5.69 16.44
C LYS A 118 5.02 5.42 17.41
N SER A 119 3.78 5.64 16.99
CA SER A 119 2.60 5.38 17.81
C SER A 119 2.21 3.90 17.89
N ASN A 120 2.80 3.05 17.04
CA ASN A 120 2.53 1.62 16.97
C ASN A 120 3.82 0.81 17.22
N PRO A 121 4.04 0.28 18.45
CA PRO A 121 5.26 -0.44 18.79
C PRO A 121 5.55 -1.66 17.89
N PHE A 122 4.50 -2.39 17.46
CA PHE A 122 4.67 -3.54 16.56
C PHE A 122 5.15 -3.10 15.18
N LEU A 123 4.60 -2.00 14.67
CA LEU A 123 5.00 -1.44 13.37
C LEU A 123 6.43 -0.88 13.46
N GLU A 124 6.80 -0.19 14.55
CA GLU A 124 8.16 0.30 14.76
C GLU A 124 9.15 -0.87 14.81
N GLU A 125 8.82 -1.96 15.50
CA GLU A 125 9.66 -3.15 15.55
C GLU A 125 9.86 -3.76 14.16
N GLU A 126 8.80 -3.88 13.36
CA GLU A 126 8.88 -4.37 11.98
C GLU A 126 9.83 -3.51 11.13
N PHE A 127 9.71 -2.19 11.19
CA PHE A 127 10.65 -1.30 10.50
C PHE A 127 12.08 -1.49 10.99
N ARG A 128 12.30 -1.58 12.32
CA ARG A 128 13.62 -1.76 12.93
C ARG A 128 14.36 -3.01 12.42
N LYS A 129 13.64 -4.09 12.14
CA LYS A 129 14.24 -5.33 11.59
C LYS A 129 14.97 -5.09 10.28
N HIS A 130 14.51 -4.14 9.45
CA HIS A 130 15.07 -3.86 8.13
C HIS A 130 15.99 -2.64 8.09
N LEU A 131 15.92 -1.76 9.09
CA LEU A 131 16.69 -0.52 9.08
C LEU A 131 18.13 -0.66 9.60
N GLY A 132 18.43 -1.73 10.34
CA GLY A 132 19.73 -1.89 11.00
C GLY A 132 20.01 -0.73 11.95
N ARG A 133 21.11 0.02 11.71
CA ARG A 133 21.50 1.19 12.54
C ARG A 133 20.94 2.52 12.02
N ARG A 134 20.19 2.52 10.90
CA ARG A 134 19.64 3.75 10.33
C ARG A 134 18.60 4.37 11.26
N GLU A 135 18.60 5.68 11.31
CA GLU A 135 17.59 6.44 12.05
C GLU A 135 16.26 6.36 11.30
N LEU A 136 15.16 6.10 12.02
CA LEU A 136 13.85 5.81 11.44
C LEU A 136 13.32 6.95 10.56
N TYR A 137 13.36 8.20 11.06
CA TYR A 137 12.85 9.34 10.30
C TYR A 137 13.62 9.53 8.99
N LYS A 138 14.96 9.45 9.08
CA LYS A 138 15.81 9.58 7.90
C LYS A 138 15.56 8.46 6.91
N ALA A 139 15.41 7.23 7.37
CA ALA A 139 15.14 6.09 6.49
C ALA A 139 13.78 6.22 5.78
N LEU A 140 12.73 6.63 6.50
CA LEU A 140 11.42 6.92 5.89
C LEU A 140 11.52 8.03 4.84
N LYS A 141 12.22 9.11 5.19
CA LYS A 141 12.41 10.24 4.28
C LYS A 141 13.14 9.83 3.02
N ASP A 142 14.30 9.19 3.16
CA ASP A 142 15.13 8.76 2.03
C ASP A 142 14.34 7.80 1.13
N THR A 143 13.59 6.86 1.69
CA THR A 143 12.77 5.92 0.92
C THR A 143 11.65 6.63 0.16
N VAL A 144 10.88 7.50 0.81
CA VAL A 144 9.77 8.24 0.16
C VAL A 144 10.28 9.23 -0.89
N GLU A 145 11.44 9.85 -0.68
CA GLU A 145 12.01 10.80 -1.65
C GLU A 145 12.59 10.11 -2.89
N ASN A 146 13.19 8.92 -2.71
CA ASN A 146 13.87 8.21 -3.79
C ASN A 146 12.97 7.19 -4.52
N SER A 147 11.87 6.77 -3.91
CA SER A 147 10.96 5.76 -4.48
C SER A 147 9.51 6.23 -4.36
N GLN A 148 8.98 6.81 -5.43
CA GLN A 148 7.65 7.40 -5.49
C GLN A 148 6.77 6.56 -6.43
N ASN A 149 6.37 5.38 -5.97
CA ASN A 149 5.59 4.44 -6.75
C ASN A 149 4.10 4.49 -6.38
N ILE A 150 3.24 4.09 -7.32
CA ILE A 150 1.83 3.84 -7.10
C ILE A 150 1.55 2.40 -7.47
N LEU A 151 0.99 1.65 -6.54
CA LEU A 151 0.56 0.27 -6.74
C LEU A 151 -0.97 0.23 -6.80
N LEU A 152 -1.49 -0.11 -7.96
CA LEU A 152 -2.92 -0.35 -8.15
C LEU A 152 -3.19 -1.85 -8.06
N ILE A 153 -4.04 -2.24 -7.11
CA ILE A 153 -4.48 -3.62 -6.91
C ILE A 153 -5.93 -3.71 -7.34
N MET A 154 -6.19 -4.46 -8.40
CA MET A 154 -7.53 -4.62 -8.95
C MET A 154 -8.01 -6.05 -8.80
N HIS A 155 -9.24 -6.22 -8.31
CA HIS A 155 -9.95 -7.48 -8.43
C HIS A 155 -10.67 -7.52 -9.77
N ALA A 156 -10.18 -8.36 -10.68
CA ALA A 156 -10.83 -8.62 -11.96
C ALA A 156 -11.48 -10.02 -11.94
N CYS A 157 -12.77 -10.09 -12.29
CA CYS A 157 -13.39 -11.37 -12.63
C CYS A 157 -12.90 -11.80 -14.02
N ILE A 158 -12.12 -12.87 -14.10
CA ILE A 158 -11.77 -13.46 -15.38
C ILE A 158 -13.07 -14.07 -15.96
N GLN A 159 -13.69 -13.36 -16.90
CA GLN A 159 -14.76 -13.93 -17.69
C GLN A 159 -14.13 -14.94 -18.67
N ALA A 160 -14.39 -16.21 -18.45
CA ALA A 160 -14.02 -17.29 -19.37
C ALA A 160 -15.00 -17.36 -20.53
#